data_cf24c32d64afd6c6379f99e10af30b3e
#
_entry.id   cf24c32d64afd6c6379f99e10af30b3e
#
_cell.length_a   1.000
_cell.length_b   1.000
_cell.length_c   1.000
_cell.angle_alpha   90.00
_cell.angle_beta   90.00
_cell.angle_gamma   90.00
#
_symmetry.space_group_name_H-M   'P 1'
#
loop_
_entity.id
_entity.type
_entity.pdbx_description
1 polymer ?
#
loop_
_entity_poly.entity_id
_entity_poly.type
_entity_poly.pdbx_seq_one_letter_code
_entity_poly.pdbx_strand_id
1 'polypeptide(L)'
;PIGHKVTVEGVTEVRCNIALQLSVAEDVTKGTVLTKLTEGFSAYFEELRKNWADSDFLTVRISHLESRALETDGVVDVSDCGINGGSGNLILGANDVPVLGEIEVKQ
;
A
#
# COMPACT_ATOMS: atom_id res chain seq x y z
N PRO A 1 -10.49 22.62 -1.02
CA PRO A 1 -10.39 22.20 -1.03
C PRO A 1 -10.20 21.37 -0.66
N ILE A 2 -9.90 21.09 -1.03
CA ILE A 2 -9.55 20.31 -0.78
C ILE A 2 -9.57 20.33 0.36
N GLY A 3 -9.93 20.55 0.66
CA GLY A 3 -9.81 20.49 1.59
C GLY A 3 -9.81 21.01 2.75
N HIS A 4 -10.55 20.84 3.38
CA HIS A 4 -10.56 21.33 4.59
C HIS A 4 -9.58 20.68 5.44
N LYS A 5 -9.21 19.43 5.16
CA LYS A 5 -8.19 18.76 5.94
C LYS A 5 -6.82 19.06 5.43
N VAL A 6 -6.73 19.96 4.52
CA VAL A 6 -5.45 20.26 3.96
C VAL A 6 -4.66 21.20 4.76
N THR A 7 -5.09 21.55 5.87
CA THR A 7 -4.29 22.33 6.79
C THR A 7 -2.99 21.64 7.04
N VAL A 8 -1.92 22.30 6.83
CA VAL A 8 -0.61 21.71 6.98
C VAL A 8 -0.31 21.32 8.41
N GLU A 9 -0.77 22.13 9.34
CA GLU A 9 -0.55 21.84 10.73
C GLU A 9 -1.35 20.62 11.16
N GLY A 10 -0.71 19.73 11.87
CA GLY A 10 -1.38 18.56 12.38
C GLY A 10 -1.46 17.40 11.43
N VAL A 11 -1.03 17.57 10.19
CA VAL A 11 -1.03 16.48 9.24
C VAL A 11 0.24 15.67 9.41
N THR A 12 0.10 14.37 9.56
CA THR A 12 1.22 13.46 9.73
C THR A 12 1.24 12.47 8.57
N GLU A 13 2.36 12.42 7.87
CA GLU A 13 2.53 11.39 6.85
C GLU A 13 2.90 10.09 7.54
N VAL A 14 2.13 9.05 7.28
CA VAL A 14 2.38 7.74 7.84
C VAL A 14 2.96 6.86 6.74
N ARG A 15 4.24 6.57 6.85
CA ARG A 15 4.92 5.73 5.88
C ARG A 15 4.50 4.29 6.09
N CYS A 16 4.00 3.68 5.05
CA CYS A 16 3.53 2.29 5.11
C CYS A 16 4.53 1.41 4.38
N ASN A 17 5.32 0.67 5.13
CA ASN A 17 6.28 -0.27 4.57
C ASN A 17 5.56 -1.61 4.43
N ILE A 18 5.56 -2.14 3.22
CA ILE A 18 4.81 -3.35 2.90
C ILE A 18 5.79 -4.50 2.75
N ALA A 19 5.54 -5.59 3.45
CA ALA A 19 6.32 -6.81 3.31
C ALA A 19 5.38 -7.92 2.88
N LEU A 20 5.81 -8.72 1.91
CA LEU A 20 4.99 -9.82 1.42
C LEU A 20 5.87 -10.87 0.78
N GLN A 21 5.34 -12.08 0.70
CA GLN A 21 6.01 -13.17 0.05
C GLN A 21 5.31 -13.42 -1.29
N LEU A 22 6.08 -13.48 -2.36
CA LEU A 22 5.54 -13.67 -3.69
C LEU A 22 6.06 -14.93 -4.32
N SER A 23 5.18 -15.60 -5.07
CA SER A 23 5.59 -16.61 -6.02
C SER A 23 5.42 -16.00 -7.40
N VAL A 24 6.46 -16.05 -8.21
CA VAL A 24 6.43 -15.42 -9.53
C VAL A 24 6.64 -16.48 -10.61
N ALA A 25 6.17 -16.18 -11.81
CA ALA A 25 6.33 -17.09 -12.93
C ALA A 25 7.82 -17.22 -13.30
N GLU A 26 8.18 -18.37 -13.87
CA GLU A 26 9.60 -18.67 -14.14
C GLU A 26 10.21 -17.75 -15.19
N ASP A 27 9.39 -17.24 -16.09
CA ASP A 27 9.89 -16.45 -17.22
C ASP A 27 9.89 -14.94 -16.92
N VAL A 28 9.67 -14.53 -15.68
CA VAL A 28 9.71 -13.11 -15.33
C VAL A 28 10.81 -12.86 -14.32
N THR A 29 11.34 -11.64 -14.33
CA THR A 29 12.36 -11.25 -13.39
C THR A 29 11.73 -10.57 -12.19
N LYS A 30 12.37 -10.75 -11.03
CA LYS A 30 11.91 -10.12 -9.80
C LYS A 30 11.86 -8.60 -9.94
N GLY A 31 12.83 -8.02 -10.61
CA GLY A 31 12.89 -6.57 -10.79
C GLY A 31 11.69 -6.03 -11.56
N THR A 32 11.30 -6.74 -12.62
CA THR A 32 10.13 -6.33 -13.40
C THR A 32 8.85 -6.41 -12.57
N VAL A 33 8.70 -7.51 -11.82
CA VAL A 33 7.54 -7.70 -10.97
C VAL A 33 7.50 -6.61 -9.89
N LEU A 34 8.64 -6.31 -9.29
CA LEU A 34 8.71 -5.29 -8.24
C LEU A 34 8.31 -3.91 -8.77
N THR A 35 8.74 -3.57 -9.98
CA THR A 35 8.36 -2.30 -10.60
C THR A 35 6.85 -2.21 -10.77
N LYS A 36 6.24 -3.26 -11.31
CA LYS A 36 4.79 -3.27 -11.51
C LYS A 36 4.02 -3.29 -10.20
N LEU A 37 4.53 -4.02 -9.22
CA LEU A 37 3.94 -4.07 -7.90
C LEU A 37 3.96 -2.70 -7.25
N THR A 38 5.07 -1.99 -7.37
CA THR A 38 5.20 -0.64 -6.85
C THR A 38 4.18 0.30 -7.47
N GLU A 39 3.98 0.18 -8.78
CA GLU A 39 2.98 0.98 -9.47
C GLU A 39 1.58 0.70 -8.97
N GLY A 40 1.25 -0.58 -8.76
CA GLY A 40 -0.06 -0.97 -8.26
C GLY A 40 -0.31 -0.47 -6.85
N PHE A 41 0.68 -0.60 -5.98
CA PHE A 41 0.55 -0.11 -4.61
C PHE A 41 0.49 1.42 -4.58
N SER A 42 1.26 2.09 -5.42
CA SER A 42 1.21 3.55 -5.50
C SER A 42 -0.17 4.03 -5.91
N ALA A 43 -0.80 3.35 -6.86
CA ALA A 43 -2.15 3.69 -7.28
C ALA A 43 -3.15 3.50 -6.14
N TYR A 44 -3.01 2.42 -5.39
CA TYR A 44 -3.89 2.17 -4.26
C TYR A 44 -3.76 3.27 -3.20
N PHE A 45 -2.54 3.65 -2.87
CA PHE A 45 -2.32 4.71 -1.88
C PHE A 45 -2.83 6.05 -2.38
N GLU A 46 -2.72 6.30 -3.67
CA GLU A 46 -3.26 7.51 -4.25
C GLU A 46 -4.78 7.55 -4.13
N GLU A 47 -5.45 6.43 -4.35
CA GLU A 47 -6.89 6.35 -4.15
C GLU A 47 -7.27 6.60 -2.69
N LEU A 48 -6.49 6.08 -1.76
CA LEU A 48 -6.74 6.34 -0.35
C LEU A 48 -6.62 7.82 -0.04
N ARG A 49 -5.61 8.47 -0.58
CA ARG A 49 -5.40 9.90 -0.34
C ARG A 49 -6.49 10.76 -0.95
N LYS A 50 -7.09 10.32 -2.06
CA LYS A 50 -8.20 11.06 -2.66
C LYS A 50 -9.39 11.13 -1.74
N ASN A 51 -9.58 10.14 -0.91
CA ASN A 51 -10.72 10.09 -0.01
C ASN A 51 -10.40 10.61 1.38
N TRP A 52 -9.16 11.04 1.58
CA TRP A 52 -8.71 11.43 2.91
C TRP A 52 -9.48 12.61 3.50
N ALA A 53 -9.75 13.62 2.68
CA ALA A 53 -10.39 14.83 3.19
C ALA A 53 -11.84 14.60 3.61
N ASP A 54 -12.47 13.56 3.07
CA ASP A 54 -13.88 13.28 3.34
C ASP A 54 -14.07 12.19 4.40
N SER A 55 -12.98 11.70 4.98
CA SER A 55 -13.04 10.59 5.93
C SER A 55 -12.46 11.00 7.27
N ASP A 56 -13.08 10.51 8.33
CA ASP A 56 -12.54 10.73 9.67
C ASP A 56 -11.36 9.83 9.94
N PHE A 57 -11.28 8.70 9.28
CA PHE A 57 -10.13 7.81 9.36
C PHE A 57 -10.09 6.97 8.09
N LEU A 58 -8.91 6.46 7.81
CA LEU A 58 -8.70 5.57 6.67
C LEU A 58 -8.14 4.25 7.17
N THR A 59 -8.44 3.20 6.45
CA THR A 59 -7.89 1.89 6.75
C THR A 59 -7.09 1.39 5.54
N VAL A 60 -5.81 1.09 5.77
CA VAL A 60 -5.00 0.41 4.75
C VAL A 60 -5.20 -1.08 4.95
N ARG A 61 -5.83 -1.72 3.98
CA ARG A 61 -6.27 -3.11 4.15
C ARG A 61 -5.30 -4.08 3.52
N ILE A 62 -4.92 -5.08 4.31
CA ILE A 62 -4.04 -6.15 3.83
C ILE A 62 -4.66 -6.84 2.61
N SER A 63 -5.97 -7.09 2.65
CA SER A 63 -6.64 -7.78 1.54
C SER A 63 -6.56 -6.99 0.24
N HIS A 64 -6.60 -5.66 0.32
CA HIS A 64 -6.47 -4.84 -0.86
C HIS A 64 -5.06 -4.88 -1.41
N LEU A 65 -4.06 -4.93 -0.54
CA LEU A 65 -2.67 -5.04 -0.96
C LEU A 65 -2.43 -6.39 -1.63
N GLU A 66 -2.96 -7.45 -1.06
CA GLU A 66 -2.84 -8.78 -1.65
C GLU A 66 -3.51 -8.85 -3.02
N SER A 67 -4.68 -8.23 -3.14
CA SER A 67 -5.40 -8.19 -4.39
C SER A 67 -4.61 -7.48 -5.48
N ARG A 68 -4.02 -6.33 -5.13
CA ARG A 68 -3.19 -5.59 -6.07
C ARG A 68 -1.96 -6.39 -6.48
N ALA A 69 -1.37 -7.12 -5.52
CA ALA A 69 -0.23 -7.98 -5.82
C ALA A 69 -0.61 -9.09 -6.77
N LEU A 70 -1.75 -9.74 -6.54
CA LEU A 70 -2.20 -10.83 -7.41
C LEU A 70 -2.54 -10.36 -8.83
N GLU A 71 -2.94 -9.11 -8.97
CA GLU A 71 -3.23 -8.54 -10.28
C GLU A 71 -1.97 -8.14 -11.04
N THR A 72 -0.83 -8.15 -10.38
CA THR A 72 0.43 -7.78 -11.01
C THR A 72 0.89 -8.87 -11.95
N ASP A 73 1.23 -8.50 -13.19
CA ASP A 73 1.71 -9.47 -14.17
C ASP A 73 2.95 -10.20 -13.66
N GLY A 74 2.93 -11.51 -13.79
CA GLY A 74 4.06 -12.32 -13.36
C GLY A 74 3.93 -12.86 -11.95
N VAL A 75 2.97 -12.39 -11.17
CA VAL A 75 2.75 -12.89 -9.82
C VAL A 75 1.79 -14.07 -9.88
N VAL A 76 2.22 -15.20 -9.32
CA VAL A 76 1.41 -16.41 -9.27
C VAL A 76 0.65 -16.50 -7.96
N ASP A 77 1.28 -16.09 -6.88
CA ASP A 77 0.64 -16.15 -5.57
C ASP A 77 1.27 -15.14 -4.63
N VAL A 78 0.56 -14.79 -3.58
CA VAL A 78 1.03 -13.85 -2.57
C VAL A 78 0.64 -14.36 -1.20
N SER A 79 1.53 -14.21 -0.22
CA SER A 79 1.24 -14.59 1.16
C SER A 79 2.03 -13.71 2.11
N ASP A 80 1.71 -13.83 3.39
CA ASP A 80 2.42 -13.14 4.48
C ASP A 80 2.56 -11.64 4.26
N CYS A 81 1.51 -11.02 3.73
CA CYS A 81 1.50 -9.58 3.52
C CYS A 81 1.33 -8.88 4.87
N GLY A 82 2.15 -7.87 5.10
CA GLY A 82 2.08 -7.09 6.33
C GLY A 82 2.42 -5.64 6.09
N ILE A 83 2.05 -4.80 7.04
CA ILE A 83 2.30 -3.36 7.01
C ILE A 83 3.07 -3.01 8.27
N ASN A 84 4.23 -2.39 8.10
CA ASN A 84 5.06 -1.92 9.21
C ASN A 84 5.34 -2.99 10.25
N GLY A 85 5.55 -4.21 9.78
CA GLY A 85 5.87 -5.34 10.65
C GLY A 85 4.68 -6.03 11.28
N GLY A 86 3.47 -5.53 11.04
CA GLY A 86 2.26 -6.14 11.56
C GLY A 86 1.54 -6.91 10.48
N SER A 87 0.71 -7.86 10.89
CA SER A 87 -0.03 -8.69 9.96
C SER A 87 -1.48 -8.24 9.78
N GLY A 88 -1.89 -7.17 10.42
CA GLY A 88 -3.25 -6.69 10.33
C GLY A 88 -3.37 -5.39 9.56
N ASN A 89 -4.60 -4.97 9.33
CA ASN A 89 -4.87 -3.70 8.67
C ASN A 89 -4.36 -2.54 9.50
N LEU A 90 -3.97 -1.47 8.82
CA LEU A 90 -3.49 -0.27 9.49
C LEU A 90 -4.59 0.77 9.46
N ILE A 91 -5.02 1.24 10.63
CA ILE A 91 -6.05 2.25 10.75
C ILE A 91 -5.40 3.58 11.07
N LEU A 92 -5.71 4.58 10.27
CA LEU A 92 -5.11 5.91 10.40
C LEU A 92 -6.13 6.89 10.97
N GLY A 93 -5.66 7.80 11.77
CA GLY A 93 -6.52 8.83 12.36
C GLY A 93 -6.83 9.95 11.39
N ALA A 94 -7.60 10.93 11.86
CA ALA A 94 -8.11 12.00 11.02
C ALA A 94 -7.03 12.86 10.38
N ASN A 95 -5.89 13.00 11.04
CA ASN A 95 -4.81 13.84 10.52
C ASN A 95 -3.66 13.04 9.94
N ASP A 96 -3.84 11.74 9.78
CA ASP A 96 -2.80 10.87 9.25
C ASP A 96 -3.03 10.63 7.76
N VAL A 97 -1.99 10.82 6.97
CA VAL A 97 -2.05 10.63 5.53
C VAL A 97 -1.15 9.46 5.16
N PRO A 98 -1.70 8.41 4.52
CA PRO A 98 -0.88 7.26 4.17
C PRO A 98 0.02 7.56 2.97
N VAL A 99 1.28 7.18 3.09
CA VAL A 99 2.21 7.25 1.96
C VAL A 99 2.90 5.90 1.84
N LEU A 100 3.18 5.51 0.62
CA LEU A 100 3.85 4.25 0.37
C LEU A 100 5.31 4.37 0.78
N GLY A 101 5.76 3.45 1.62
CA GLY A 101 7.16 3.36 2.00
C GLY A 101 7.88 2.33 1.17
N GLU A 102 8.70 1.51 1.81
CA GLU A 102 9.44 0.47 1.12
C GLU A 102 8.60 -0.76 0.91
N ILE A 103 8.89 -1.49 -0.15
CA ILE A 103 8.24 -2.76 -0.43
C ILE A 103 9.32 -3.83 -0.33
N GLU A 104 9.14 -4.74 0.62
CA GLU A 104 10.06 -5.86 0.81
C GLU A 104 9.40 -7.11 0.26
N VAL A 105 10.03 -7.73 -0.72
CA VAL A 105 9.51 -8.93 -1.36
C VAL A 105 10.39 -10.11 -0.99
N LYS A 106 9.75 -11.14 -0.45
CA LYS A 106 10.44 -12.39 -0.12
C LYS A 106 9.96 -13.45 -1.09
N GLN A 107 10.86 -14.35 -1.43
CA GLN A 107 10.52 -15.45 -2.33
C GLN A 107 10.85 -16.80 -1.71
#